data_7522e0085caeaefbe5ff3255a416233a
#
_entry.id   7522e0085caeaefbe5ff3255a416233a
#
_cell.length_a   1.000
_cell.length_b   1.000
_cell.length_c   1.000
_cell.angle_alpha   90.00
_cell.angle_beta   90.00
_cell.angle_gamma   90.00
#
_symmetry.space_group_name_H-M   'P 1'
#
loop_
_entity.id
_entity.type
_entity.pdbx_description
1 polymer ?
#
loop_
_entity_poly.entity_id
_entity_poly.type
_entity_poly.pdbx_seq_one_letter_code
_entity_poly.pdbx_strand_id
1 'polypeptide(L)'
;MPQIPQEIIEQIAAANDIVEVIGGYFPLRRMGGTFKALCPFHNERTPSFNVNPHRQIFKCFGCGAGGSVFRFVMDYEHLDFVAAVRKLADKAGIKIPEAEMSQADYERADLRRRLLSLHAEAAEFFHQQLMRGNSADAAREYMKKRGLSAEVAKSWKIGFAPDSWDGLLSVMQAGGFSEMELKESGLFSHGEDSGKMYDRFRGRVMFPICNDTGEVIAFSGRVLFAEQSPAKYVNSPETPLFTKGNVLFGLHKSKRALIAAKQAIVCEGQVDLITAFEAGVQNVIAPQGTAFTDRQARILKRYVDEVVLCFDADAAGEKAAERSLPHLLAEGLLVRVMTLPQGEDPDSLIRTQGAEVFRERVAAAKDFFDHQIDRLTGTPDFATPRGKIAAARKLAELLAFIPDGIAREAVLNNAAMRLGASAQDLRVLIKRAPQRAVLDEENPEPERAEPITLDATKEWLAHLALRSPAARMWLQAQGCDRVLNDGQPDSVLLLKILDADFRADEPASMNAWLATLEPGEESALSSALSRDVPPEARVVAEDCWHELERRIFLRRRQTVEAQLRTPGLAFEDMVRLQAQAQEYRQKELSLPPPRAPKPAG
;
A
#
# COMPACT_ATOMS: atom_id res chain seq x y z
N MET A 1 18.15 1.72 4.65
CA MET A 1 17.86 1.94 6.08
C MET A 1 18.92 1.21 6.87
N PRO A 2 19.50 1.76 7.94
CA PRO A 2 20.46 1.02 8.75
C PRO A 2 19.78 -0.24 9.28
N GLN A 3 20.28 -1.40 8.88
CA GLN A 3 19.79 -2.69 9.37
C GLN A 3 20.21 -2.81 10.83
N ILE A 4 19.24 -2.87 11.74
CA ILE A 4 19.52 -3.22 13.14
C ILE A 4 20.04 -4.67 13.11
N PRO A 5 21.21 -4.95 13.74
CA PRO A 5 21.78 -6.29 13.76
C PRO A 5 20.76 -7.31 14.27
N GLN A 6 20.71 -8.47 13.62
CA GLN A 6 19.76 -9.54 13.95
C GLN A 6 19.85 -9.94 15.43
N GLU A 7 21.06 -10.03 15.98
CA GLU A 7 21.31 -10.34 17.40
C GLU A 7 20.65 -9.34 18.35
N ILE A 8 20.62 -8.06 17.99
CA ILE A 8 19.97 -7.01 18.80
C ILE A 8 18.45 -7.14 18.71
N ILE A 9 17.92 -7.45 17.54
CA ILE A 9 16.47 -7.71 17.37
C ILE A 9 16.05 -8.92 18.22
N GLU A 10 16.88 -9.97 18.23
CA GLU A 10 16.67 -11.15 19.07
C GLU A 10 16.70 -10.83 20.56
N GLN A 11 17.67 -10.02 21.01
CA GLN A 11 17.75 -9.56 22.40
C GLN A 11 16.51 -8.74 22.78
N ILE A 12 16.05 -7.84 21.90
CA ILE A 12 14.84 -7.04 22.14
C ILE A 12 13.61 -7.95 22.18
N ALA A 13 13.50 -8.93 21.27
CA ALA A 13 12.41 -9.91 21.28
C ALA A 13 12.37 -10.73 22.57
N ALA A 14 13.54 -11.21 23.05
CA ALA A 14 13.66 -11.99 24.28
C ALA A 14 13.35 -11.16 25.55
N ALA A 15 13.65 -9.87 25.53
CA ALA A 15 13.44 -8.97 26.68
C ALA A 15 12.00 -8.42 26.77
N ASN A 16 11.15 -8.61 25.73
CA ASN A 16 9.79 -8.10 25.67
C ASN A 16 8.78 -9.25 25.61
N ASP A 17 8.36 -9.78 26.77
CA ASP A 17 7.30 -10.78 26.81
C ASP A 17 6.03 -10.25 26.17
N ILE A 18 5.46 -11.00 25.22
CA ILE A 18 4.31 -10.55 24.43
C ILE A 18 3.06 -10.33 25.28
N VAL A 19 2.88 -11.10 26.37
CA VAL A 19 1.73 -10.94 27.28
C VAL A 19 1.87 -9.66 28.08
N GLU A 20 3.09 -9.32 28.54
CA GLU A 20 3.36 -8.08 29.26
C GLU A 20 3.23 -6.86 28.34
N VAL A 21 3.74 -6.96 27.12
CA VAL A 21 3.63 -5.87 26.15
C VAL A 21 2.17 -5.60 25.79
N ILE A 22 1.43 -6.63 25.38
CA ILE A 22 0.01 -6.47 25.01
C ILE A 22 -0.84 -6.11 26.22
N GLY A 23 -0.55 -6.69 27.38
CA GLY A 23 -1.23 -6.39 28.64
C GLY A 23 -1.10 -4.93 29.09
N GLY A 24 -0.06 -4.25 28.64
CA GLY A 24 0.12 -2.80 28.85
C GLY A 24 -0.83 -1.91 28.02
N TYR A 25 -1.45 -2.44 26.96
CA TYR A 25 -2.41 -1.71 26.11
C TYR A 25 -3.86 -2.00 26.50
N PHE A 26 -4.18 -3.27 26.81
CA PHE A 26 -5.52 -3.67 27.25
C PHE A 26 -5.49 -4.98 28.07
N PRO A 27 -6.51 -5.23 28.91
CA PRO A 27 -6.51 -6.38 29.82
C PRO A 27 -6.64 -7.70 29.06
N LEU A 28 -5.75 -8.65 29.38
CA LEU A 28 -5.75 -10.01 28.89
C LEU A 28 -6.32 -10.97 29.95
N ARG A 29 -7.23 -11.88 29.56
CA ARG A 29 -7.79 -12.92 30.44
C ARG A 29 -7.09 -14.26 30.19
N ARG A 30 -6.54 -14.86 31.23
CA ARG A 30 -5.91 -16.17 31.11
C ARG A 30 -6.96 -17.27 30.86
N MET A 31 -6.70 -18.09 29.85
CA MET A 31 -7.54 -19.23 29.46
C MET A 31 -6.63 -20.45 29.21
N GLY A 32 -6.44 -21.26 30.26
CA GLY A 32 -5.49 -22.38 30.22
C GLY A 32 -4.04 -21.95 30.04
N GLY A 33 -3.38 -22.39 28.98
CA GLY A 33 -2.00 -22.06 28.63
C GLY A 33 -1.85 -20.78 27.79
N THR A 34 -2.94 -20.09 27.45
CA THR A 34 -2.94 -18.88 26.60
C THR A 34 -3.72 -17.74 27.24
N PHE A 35 -3.67 -16.57 26.66
CA PHE A 35 -4.45 -15.40 27.06
C PHE A 35 -5.41 -14.99 25.95
N LYS A 36 -6.60 -14.50 26.31
CA LYS A 36 -7.62 -14.04 25.37
C LYS A 36 -8.11 -12.64 25.69
N ALA A 37 -8.51 -11.92 24.64
CA ALA A 37 -9.15 -10.61 24.71
C ALA A 37 -10.10 -10.42 23.52
N LEU A 38 -10.88 -9.32 23.54
CA LEU A 38 -11.50 -8.78 22.34
C LEU A 38 -10.40 -8.23 21.43
N CYS A 39 -10.51 -8.47 20.14
CA CYS A 39 -9.50 -8.04 19.18
C CYS A 39 -9.45 -6.52 19.06
N PRO A 40 -8.28 -5.89 19.15
CA PRO A 40 -8.15 -4.45 18.95
C PRO A 40 -8.18 -4.03 17.47
N PHE A 41 -8.07 -4.98 16.54
CA PHE A 41 -7.95 -4.73 15.09
C PHE A 41 -9.27 -4.86 14.34
N HIS A 42 -10.34 -5.41 14.97
CA HIS A 42 -11.68 -5.46 14.41
C HIS A 42 -12.74 -5.44 15.51
N ASN A 43 -13.94 -5.07 15.17
CA ASN A 43 -15.03 -4.99 16.13
C ASN A 43 -15.69 -6.37 16.33
N GLU A 44 -15.69 -6.88 17.56
CA GLU A 44 -16.28 -8.18 17.92
C GLU A 44 -16.93 -8.16 19.31
N ARG A 45 -17.85 -9.09 19.55
CA ARG A 45 -18.52 -9.26 20.86
C ARG A 45 -17.99 -10.45 21.64
N THR A 46 -17.33 -11.39 20.98
CA THR A 46 -16.76 -12.61 21.59
C THR A 46 -15.26 -12.61 21.42
N PRO A 47 -14.47 -12.86 22.50
CA PRO A 47 -13.01 -12.80 22.42
C PRO A 47 -12.43 -13.81 21.43
N SER A 48 -11.85 -13.35 20.32
CA SER A 48 -11.15 -14.17 19.34
C SER A 48 -9.65 -13.90 19.28
N PHE A 49 -9.17 -12.85 19.95
CA PHE A 49 -7.75 -12.51 20.04
C PHE A 49 -7.06 -13.39 21.08
N ASN A 50 -6.10 -14.19 20.65
CA ASN A 50 -5.37 -15.16 21.47
C ASN A 50 -3.89 -14.79 21.52
N VAL A 51 -3.28 -14.80 22.71
CA VAL A 51 -1.85 -14.58 22.93
C VAL A 51 -1.24 -15.84 23.55
N ASN A 52 -0.23 -16.39 22.91
CA ASN A 52 0.48 -17.58 23.36
C ASN A 52 1.82 -17.18 23.98
N PRO A 53 1.96 -17.28 25.33
CA PRO A 53 3.20 -16.88 26.02
C PRO A 53 4.39 -17.80 25.71
N HIS A 54 4.14 -19.07 25.42
CA HIS A 54 5.22 -20.02 25.14
C HIS A 54 5.81 -19.85 23.76
N ARG A 55 4.98 -19.37 22.81
CA ARG A 55 5.38 -19.14 21.41
C ARG A 55 5.72 -17.69 21.11
N GLN A 56 5.43 -16.78 22.05
CA GLN A 56 5.63 -15.34 21.91
C GLN A 56 4.95 -14.78 20.66
N ILE A 57 3.72 -15.24 20.38
CA ILE A 57 2.91 -14.78 19.25
C ILE A 57 1.48 -14.47 19.69
N PHE A 58 0.81 -13.62 18.92
CA PHE A 58 -0.64 -13.45 18.99
C PHE A 58 -1.31 -13.91 17.69
N LYS A 59 -2.59 -14.29 17.79
CA LYS A 59 -3.45 -14.59 16.63
C LYS A 59 -4.88 -14.26 16.95
N CYS A 60 -5.52 -13.49 16.08
CA CYS A 60 -6.95 -13.29 16.07
C CYS A 60 -7.62 -14.29 15.12
N PHE A 61 -8.51 -15.14 15.64
CA PHE A 61 -9.26 -16.10 14.83
C PHE A 61 -10.47 -15.48 14.12
N GLY A 62 -10.82 -14.21 14.41
CA GLY A 62 -11.88 -13.46 13.74
C GLY A 62 -11.40 -12.78 12.46
N CYS A 63 -10.39 -11.91 12.55
CA CYS A 63 -9.91 -11.13 11.41
C CYS A 63 -8.59 -11.64 10.80
N GLY A 64 -7.98 -12.69 11.36
CA GLY A 64 -6.73 -13.25 10.85
C GLY A 64 -5.45 -12.53 11.29
N ALA A 65 -5.53 -11.34 11.92
CA ALA A 65 -4.36 -10.62 12.42
C ALA A 65 -3.52 -11.53 13.36
N GLY A 66 -2.20 -11.50 13.20
CA GLY A 66 -1.31 -12.34 14.00
C GLY A 66 0.15 -12.06 13.70
N GLY A 67 1.02 -12.49 14.62
CA GLY A 67 2.47 -12.32 14.49
C GLY A 67 3.19 -12.19 15.83
N SER A 68 4.40 -11.64 15.79
CA SER A 68 5.29 -11.42 16.93
C SER A 68 4.91 -10.18 17.76
N VAL A 69 5.66 -9.92 18.82
CA VAL A 69 5.53 -8.69 19.62
C VAL A 69 5.79 -7.43 18.78
N PHE A 70 6.72 -7.49 17.84
CA PHE A 70 6.99 -6.38 16.91
C PHE A 70 5.77 -6.10 16.04
N ARG A 71 5.21 -7.16 15.44
CA ARG A 71 4.03 -7.03 14.59
C ARG A 71 2.85 -6.43 15.34
N PHE A 72 2.62 -6.84 16.58
CA PHE A 72 1.58 -6.24 17.41
C PHE A 72 1.77 -4.73 17.59
N VAL A 73 3.00 -4.30 17.95
CA VAL A 73 3.29 -2.87 18.16
C VAL A 73 3.19 -2.08 16.86
N MET A 74 3.64 -2.65 15.74
CA MET A 74 3.51 -2.04 14.41
C MET A 74 2.04 -1.80 14.05
N ASP A 75 1.19 -2.82 14.20
CA ASP A 75 -0.21 -2.75 13.81
C ASP A 75 -1.04 -1.90 14.77
N TYR A 76 -0.79 -2.01 16.07
CA TYR A 76 -1.56 -1.29 17.09
C TYR A 76 -1.23 0.21 17.13
N GLU A 77 0.03 0.58 16.98
CA GLU A 77 0.49 1.97 17.03
C GLU A 77 0.73 2.59 15.65
N HIS A 78 0.49 1.83 14.58
CA HIS A 78 0.72 2.29 13.21
C HIS A 78 2.18 2.71 12.95
N LEU A 79 3.12 1.96 13.50
CA LEU A 79 4.56 2.19 13.37
C LEU A 79 5.15 1.33 12.25
N ASP A 80 6.26 1.80 11.66
CA ASP A 80 7.12 0.92 10.87
C ASP A 80 7.97 0.00 11.77
N PHE A 81 8.62 -1.00 11.16
CA PHE A 81 9.40 -1.98 11.88
C PHE A 81 10.52 -1.36 12.72
N VAL A 82 11.24 -0.39 12.17
CA VAL A 82 12.38 0.26 12.85
C VAL A 82 11.89 1.05 14.06
N ALA A 83 10.78 1.77 13.94
CA ALA A 83 10.17 2.50 15.04
C ALA A 83 9.64 1.57 16.13
N ALA A 84 9.02 0.44 15.77
CA ALA A 84 8.58 -0.58 16.72
C ALA A 84 9.75 -1.23 17.47
N VAL A 85 10.84 -1.57 16.76
CA VAL A 85 12.06 -2.12 17.37
C VAL A 85 12.68 -1.12 18.35
N ARG A 86 12.82 0.15 17.98
CA ARG A 86 13.33 1.21 18.87
C ARG A 86 12.47 1.35 20.12
N LYS A 87 11.16 1.39 19.97
CA LYS A 87 10.24 1.51 21.11
C LYS A 87 10.36 0.34 22.10
N LEU A 88 10.44 -0.88 21.58
CA LEU A 88 10.62 -2.08 22.42
C LEU A 88 12.03 -2.15 23.03
N ALA A 89 13.05 -1.65 22.34
CA ALA A 89 14.40 -1.50 22.87
C ALA A 89 14.44 -0.51 24.05
N ASP A 90 13.80 0.65 23.88
CA ASP A 90 13.71 1.67 24.94
C ASP A 90 12.96 1.12 26.17
N LYS A 91 11.87 0.38 25.94
CA LYS A 91 11.12 -0.28 27.01
C LYS A 91 11.96 -1.30 27.77
N ALA A 92 12.80 -2.05 27.06
CA ALA A 92 13.68 -3.07 27.64
C ALA A 92 15.03 -2.52 28.17
N GLY A 93 15.32 -1.22 27.97
CA GLY A 93 16.59 -0.62 28.32
C GLY A 93 17.78 -1.12 27.46
N ILE A 94 17.49 -1.68 26.28
CA ILE A 94 18.50 -2.20 25.35
C ILE A 94 18.93 -1.06 24.45
N LYS A 95 20.23 -0.72 24.50
CA LYS A 95 20.81 0.22 23.55
C LYS A 95 20.99 -0.48 22.20
N ILE A 96 20.30 0.02 21.18
CA ILE A 96 20.58 -0.39 19.81
C ILE A 96 21.92 0.21 19.44
N PRO A 97 22.99 -0.59 19.16
CA PRO A 97 24.22 -0.03 18.63
C PRO A 97 23.86 0.76 17.37
N GLU A 98 24.40 1.94 17.22
CA GLU A 98 24.42 2.57 15.91
C GLU A 98 25.18 1.58 15.02
N ALA A 99 24.45 0.82 14.19
CA ALA A 99 25.07 -0.12 13.28
C ALA A 99 26.14 0.66 12.50
N GLU A 100 27.31 0.09 12.34
CA GLU A 100 28.27 0.58 11.36
C GLU A 100 27.53 0.56 10.02
N MET A 101 26.96 1.70 9.67
CA MET A 101 26.28 1.89 8.38
C MET A 101 27.31 1.55 7.32
N SER A 102 26.94 0.73 6.36
CA SER A 102 27.81 0.56 5.21
C SER A 102 28.14 1.95 4.65
N GLN A 103 29.31 2.13 4.08
CA GLN A 103 29.70 3.41 3.48
C GLN A 103 28.59 3.92 2.53
N ALA A 104 27.95 3.02 1.78
CA ALA A 104 26.84 3.33 0.86
C ALA A 104 25.57 3.78 1.61
N ASP A 105 25.25 3.19 2.77
CA ASP A 105 24.09 3.60 3.56
C ASP A 105 24.31 4.94 4.24
N TYR A 106 25.55 5.19 4.70
CA TYR A 106 25.95 6.50 5.22
C TYR A 106 25.82 7.59 4.15
N GLU A 107 26.34 7.33 2.95
CA GLU A 107 26.25 8.26 1.81
C GLU A 107 24.80 8.54 1.42
N ARG A 108 23.94 7.51 1.40
CA ARG A 108 22.49 7.67 1.12
C ARG A 108 21.80 8.50 2.22
N ALA A 109 22.09 8.24 3.48
CA ALA A 109 21.50 8.97 4.59
C ALA A 109 21.97 10.43 4.60
N ASP A 110 23.25 10.67 4.31
CA ASP A 110 23.81 12.00 4.19
C ASP A 110 23.20 12.77 3.00
N LEU A 111 23.15 12.15 1.83
CA LEU A 111 22.47 12.72 0.65
C LEU A 111 21.02 13.08 0.96
N ARG A 112 20.26 12.17 1.60
CA ARG A 112 18.88 12.45 2.01
C ARG A 112 18.78 13.67 2.91
N ARG A 113 19.64 13.78 3.93
CA ARG A 113 19.68 14.92 4.84
C ARG A 113 20.01 16.22 4.11
N ARG A 114 21.00 16.20 3.21
CA ARG A 114 21.41 17.33 2.39
C ARG A 114 20.29 17.78 1.46
N LEU A 115 19.61 16.83 0.80
CA LEU A 115 18.45 17.13 -0.06
C LEU A 115 17.28 17.73 0.72
N LEU A 116 16.99 17.26 1.95
CA LEU A 116 15.97 17.87 2.81
C LEU A 116 16.32 19.32 3.19
N SER A 117 17.60 19.60 3.51
CA SER A 117 18.07 20.98 3.74
C SER A 117 17.88 21.84 2.49
N LEU A 118 18.27 21.35 1.32
CA LEU A 118 18.12 22.05 0.04
C LEU A 118 16.65 22.39 -0.25
N HIS A 119 15.73 21.43 -0.04
CA HIS A 119 14.31 21.67 -0.26
C HIS A 119 13.72 22.67 0.75
N ALA A 120 14.18 22.64 2.01
CA ALA A 120 13.76 23.61 3.02
C ALA A 120 14.23 25.04 2.67
N GLU A 121 15.48 25.19 2.20
CA GLU A 121 16.02 26.46 1.75
C GLU A 121 15.35 26.95 0.46
N ALA A 122 15.05 26.06 -0.48
CA ALA A 122 14.29 26.39 -1.69
C ALA A 122 12.86 26.86 -1.35
N ALA A 123 12.19 26.20 -0.38
CA ALA A 123 10.88 26.63 0.09
C ALA A 123 10.91 28.02 0.72
N GLU A 124 11.95 28.31 1.51
CA GLU A 124 12.15 29.62 2.10
C GLU A 124 12.45 30.69 1.03
N PHE A 125 13.31 30.36 0.05
CA PHE A 125 13.59 31.24 -1.09
C PHE A 125 12.30 31.60 -1.84
N PHE A 126 11.50 30.62 -2.26
CA PHE A 126 10.25 30.88 -2.98
C PHE A 126 9.25 31.67 -2.13
N HIS A 127 9.17 31.36 -0.82
CA HIS A 127 8.29 32.11 0.09
C HIS A 127 8.72 33.59 0.21
N GLN A 128 10.00 33.85 0.34
CA GLN A 128 10.54 35.22 0.40
C GLN A 128 10.29 35.96 -0.93
N GLN A 129 10.43 35.28 -2.08
CA GLN A 129 10.11 35.88 -3.39
C GLN A 129 8.62 36.25 -3.47
N LEU A 130 7.70 35.43 -2.97
CA LEU A 130 6.28 35.78 -2.92
C LEU A 130 6.02 36.99 -2.03
N MET A 131 6.61 37.01 -0.83
CA MET A 131 6.32 38.02 0.18
C MET A 131 6.99 39.38 -0.12
N ARG A 132 8.20 39.38 -0.67
CA ARG A 132 9.05 40.58 -0.80
C ARG A 132 9.62 40.83 -2.20
N GLY A 133 9.51 39.86 -3.12
CA GLY A 133 10.08 39.98 -4.47
C GLY A 133 9.33 40.98 -5.33
N ASN A 134 10.08 41.81 -6.07
CA ASN A 134 9.50 42.85 -6.93
C ASN A 134 8.75 42.29 -8.15
N SER A 135 9.04 41.04 -8.57
CA SER A 135 8.41 40.38 -9.71
C SER A 135 7.18 39.52 -9.32
N ALA A 136 6.75 39.55 -8.04
CA ALA A 136 5.70 38.65 -7.53
C ALA A 136 4.29 39.28 -7.53
N ASP A 137 4.06 40.44 -8.11
CA ASP A 137 2.76 41.14 -8.05
C ASP A 137 1.63 40.27 -8.63
N ALA A 138 1.85 39.65 -9.77
CA ALA A 138 0.87 38.77 -10.41
C ALA A 138 0.56 37.54 -9.52
N ALA A 139 1.59 36.98 -8.82
CA ALA A 139 1.40 35.90 -7.89
C ALA A 139 0.59 36.33 -6.65
N ARG A 140 0.88 37.50 -6.10
CA ARG A 140 0.11 38.07 -4.97
C ARG A 140 -1.34 38.35 -5.37
N GLU A 141 -1.58 38.87 -6.57
CA GLU A 141 -2.93 39.10 -7.09
C GLU A 141 -3.68 37.77 -7.28
N TYR A 142 -3.01 36.73 -7.81
CA TYR A 142 -3.57 35.40 -7.89
C TYR A 142 -3.97 34.86 -6.50
N MET A 143 -3.09 34.96 -5.50
CA MET A 143 -3.37 34.53 -4.13
C MET A 143 -4.60 35.27 -3.58
N LYS A 144 -4.67 36.59 -3.77
CA LYS A 144 -5.81 37.42 -3.35
C LYS A 144 -7.12 37.00 -4.04
N LYS A 145 -7.10 36.75 -5.36
CA LYS A 145 -8.26 36.24 -6.11
C LYS A 145 -8.75 34.88 -5.60
N ARG A 146 -7.85 34.05 -5.10
CA ARG A 146 -8.16 32.75 -4.50
C ARG A 146 -8.48 32.82 -3.00
N GLY A 147 -8.51 34.02 -2.41
CA GLY A 147 -8.78 34.16 -0.97
C GLY A 147 -7.68 33.64 -0.06
N LEU A 148 -6.49 33.37 -0.59
CA LEU A 148 -5.35 32.87 0.17
C LEU A 148 -4.58 34.05 0.77
N SER A 149 -4.77 34.29 2.08
CA SER A 149 -4.13 35.40 2.80
C SER A 149 -2.62 35.19 2.97
N ALA A 150 -1.93 36.25 3.43
CA ALA A 150 -0.52 36.17 3.76
C ALA A 150 -0.23 35.15 4.90
N GLU A 151 -1.13 35.03 5.87
CA GLU A 151 -1.07 34.05 6.95
C GLU A 151 -1.17 32.63 6.41
N VAL A 152 -2.09 32.39 5.46
CA VAL A 152 -2.22 31.10 4.77
C VAL A 152 -0.95 30.81 3.98
N ALA A 153 -0.45 31.80 3.22
CA ALA A 153 0.80 31.65 2.47
C ALA A 153 1.97 31.25 3.41
N LYS A 154 2.05 31.87 4.59
CA LYS A 154 3.06 31.55 5.60
C LYS A 154 2.86 30.15 6.19
N SER A 155 1.63 29.80 6.56
CA SER A 155 1.28 28.49 7.17
C SER A 155 1.59 27.31 6.24
N TRP A 156 1.37 27.48 4.93
CA TRP A 156 1.62 26.47 3.90
C TRP A 156 2.94 26.65 3.17
N LYS A 157 3.75 27.64 3.55
CA LYS A 157 4.99 28.03 2.87
C LYS A 157 4.81 28.23 1.35
N ILE A 158 3.64 28.73 0.95
CA ILE A 158 3.39 29.04 -0.46
C ILE A 158 4.40 30.10 -0.90
N GLY A 159 4.94 29.94 -2.10
CA GLY A 159 5.99 30.78 -2.64
C GLY A 159 5.76 31.20 -4.09
N PHE A 160 6.75 31.87 -4.63
CA PHE A 160 6.79 32.26 -6.05
C PHE A 160 8.18 31.97 -6.61
N ALA A 161 8.24 31.25 -7.72
CA ALA A 161 9.45 31.07 -8.51
C ALA A 161 9.52 32.22 -9.54
N PRO A 162 10.48 33.13 -9.44
CA PRO A 162 10.67 34.18 -10.43
C PRO A 162 10.88 33.63 -11.84
N ASP A 163 10.59 34.41 -12.87
CA ASP A 163 10.89 34.01 -14.25
C ASP A 163 12.37 34.27 -14.55
N SER A 164 13.23 33.51 -13.93
CA SER A 164 14.69 33.50 -14.06
C SER A 164 15.19 32.09 -14.36
N TRP A 165 16.26 32.00 -15.13
CA TRP A 165 16.87 30.73 -15.51
C TRP A 165 17.77 30.14 -14.43
N ASP A 166 18.31 30.97 -13.52
CA ASP A 166 19.34 30.63 -12.53
C ASP A 166 19.15 31.28 -11.16
N GLY A 167 17.96 31.83 -10.90
CA GLY A 167 17.70 32.57 -9.66
C GLY A 167 17.81 31.70 -8.40
N LEU A 168 17.19 30.53 -8.40
CA LEU A 168 17.30 29.54 -7.32
C LEU A 168 18.68 28.86 -7.37
N LEU A 169 19.16 28.50 -8.57
CA LEU A 169 20.43 27.81 -8.76
C LEU A 169 21.59 28.57 -8.12
N SER A 170 21.70 29.89 -8.40
CA SER A 170 22.74 30.74 -7.85
C SER A 170 22.72 30.77 -6.30
N VAL A 171 21.53 30.83 -5.71
CA VAL A 171 21.38 30.83 -4.25
C VAL A 171 21.81 29.50 -3.65
N MET A 172 21.40 28.37 -4.25
CA MET A 172 21.75 27.04 -3.74
C MET A 172 23.26 26.74 -3.90
N GLN A 173 23.88 27.19 -5.01
CA GLN A 173 25.34 27.09 -5.18
C GLN A 173 26.09 27.92 -4.13
N ALA A 174 25.64 29.14 -3.86
CA ALA A 174 26.20 29.98 -2.80
C ALA A 174 25.99 29.37 -1.40
N GLY A 175 24.91 28.59 -1.19
CA GLY A 175 24.63 27.82 0.01
C GLY A 175 25.51 26.57 0.18
N GLY A 176 26.42 26.28 -0.76
CA GLY A 176 27.38 25.17 -0.66
C GLY A 176 26.77 23.80 -0.99
N PHE A 177 25.72 23.76 -1.79
CA PHE A 177 25.22 22.50 -2.33
C PHE A 177 26.04 22.06 -3.55
N SER A 178 26.42 20.78 -3.55
CA SER A 178 27.20 20.18 -4.65
C SER A 178 26.36 20.01 -5.91
N GLU A 179 27.02 19.89 -7.06
CA GLU A 179 26.37 19.65 -8.36
C GLU A 179 25.53 18.36 -8.34
N MET A 180 25.99 17.32 -7.64
CA MET A 180 25.25 16.07 -7.46
C MET A 180 23.96 16.28 -6.66
N GLU A 181 24.01 17.02 -5.54
CA GLU A 181 22.83 17.33 -4.73
C GLU A 181 21.81 18.16 -5.50
N LEU A 182 22.29 19.15 -6.27
CA LEU A 182 21.45 19.97 -7.13
C LEU A 182 20.74 19.11 -8.19
N LYS A 183 21.46 18.20 -8.84
CA LYS A 183 20.92 17.29 -9.84
C LYS A 183 19.86 16.34 -9.27
N GLU A 184 20.14 15.73 -8.12
CA GLU A 184 19.25 14.78 -7.47
C GLU A 184 18.03 15.44 -6.79
N SER A 185 18.03 16.77 -6.62
CA SER A 185 16.95 17.51 -5.96
C SER A 185 15.64 17.57 -6.77
N GLY A 186 15.72 17.42 -8.10
CA GLY A 186 14.57 17.62 -9.01
C GLY A 186 14.10 19.07 -9.14
N LEU A 187 14.83 20.04 -8.57
CA LEU A 187 14.55 21.48 -8.69
C LEU A 187 15.16 22.13 -9.92
N PHE A 188 16.09 21.45 -10.54
CA PHE A 188 16.85 21.93 -11.70
C PHE A 188 16.70 20.96 -12.88
N SER A 189 16.89 21.52 -14.08
CA SER A 189 16.91 20.78 -15.35
C SER A 189 18.22 21.06 -16.08
N HIS A 190 18.58 20.20 -17.01
CA HIS A 190 19.76 20.38 -17.86
C HIS A 190 19.32 20.69 -19.29
N GLY A 191 20.00 21.63 -19.93
CA GLY A 191 19.78 21.90 -21.35
C GLY A 191 20.38 20.78 -22.20
N GLU A 192 19.57 20.23 -23.12
CA GLU A 192 19.97 19.11 -23.99
C GLU A 192 21.24 19.43 -24.80
N ASP A 193 21.36 20.65 -25.34
CA ASP A 193 22.48 21.06 -26.18
C ASP A 193 23.66 21.65 -25.39
N SER A 194 23.39 22.31 -24.25
CA SER A 194 24.42 23.07 -23.52
C SER A 194 24.98 22.33 -22.29
N GLY A 195 24.29 21.31 -21.81
CA GLY A 195 24.59 20.63 -20.55
C GLY A 195 24.47 21.54 -19.30
N LYS A 196 24.11 22.81 -19.47
CA LYS A 196 24.00 23.77 -18.37
C LYS A 196 22.77 23.49 -17.52
N MET A 197 22.94 23.54 -16.23
CA MET A 197 21.86 23.44 -15.25
C MET A 197 21.08 24.75 -15.17
N TYR A 198 19.75 24.68 -15.05
CA TYR A 198 18.86 25.83 -14.91
C TYR A 198 17.65 25.50 -14.02
N ASP A 199 16.98 26.55 -13.51
CA ASP A 199 15.81 26.43 -12.64
C ASP A 199 14.65 25.74 -13.38
N ARG A 200 14.13 24.65 -12.84
CA ARG A 200 12.97 23.91 -13.41
C ARG A 200 11.68 24.74 -13.30
N PHE A 201 11.50 25.43 -12.18
CA PHE A 201 10.30 26.21 -11.91
C PHE A 201 10.57 27.68 -12.17
N ARG A 202 9.83 28.27 -13.10
CA ARG A 202 9.94 29.68 -13.50
C ARG A 202 8.54 30.28 -13.73
N GLY A 203 8.31 31.51 -13.25
CA GLY A 203 7.04 32.22 -13.41
C GLY A 203 5.84 31.52 -12.76
N ARG A 204 6.04 30.81 -11.63
CA ARG A 204 5.02 29.94 -11.03
C ARG A 204 4.78 30.24 -9.55
N VAL A 205 3.52 30.13 -9.13
CA VAL A 205 3.19 30.00 -7.70
C VAL A 205 3.58 28.61 -7.24
N MET A 206 4.35 28.53 -6.15
CA MET A 206 4.97 27.32 -5.65
C MET A 206 4.25 26.80 -4.41
N PHE A 207 3.86 25.54 -4.45
CA PHE A 207 3.25 24.80 -3.34
C PHE A 207 4.23 23.72 -2.90
N PRO A 208 4.83 23.83 -1.69
CA PRO A 208 5.67 22.77 -1.17
C PRO A 208 4.88 21.48 -0.92
N ILE A 209 5.43 20.37 -1.34
CA ILE A 209 4.90 19.03 -1.05
C ILE A 209 5.71 18.48 0.12
N CYS A 210 5.01 18.15 1.21
CA CYS A 210 5.64 17.64 2.42
C CYS A 210 5.38 16.15 2.61
N ASN A 211 6.32 15.47 3.28
CA ASN A 211 6.08 14.12 3.80
C ASN A 211 5.13 14.17 5.02
N ASP A 212 4.86 13.03 5.65
CA ASP A 212 3.96 12.90 6.80
C ASP A 212 4.49 13.51 8.11
N THR A 213 5.78 13.87 8.15
CA THR A 213 6.43 14.61 9.26
C THR A 213 6.46 16.12 9.01
N GLY A 214 6.10 16.59 7.81
CA GLY A 214 6.06 18.02 7.45
C GLY A 214 7.35 18.56 6.84
N GLU A 215 8.32 17.69 6.51
CA GLU A 215 9.53 18.08 5.78
C GLU A 215 9.20 18.26 4.30
N VAL A 216 9.73 19.31 3.67
CA VAL A 216 9.52 19.56 2.25
C VAL A 216 10.36 18.59 1.42
N ILE A 217 9.71 17.83 0.55
CA ILE A 217 10.34 16.77 -0.26
C ILE A 217 10.20 17.01 -1.77
N ALA A 218 9.30 17.91 -2.17
CA ALA A 218 9.04 18.25 -3.57
C ALA A 218 8.27 19.56 -3.67
N PHE A 219 7.96 19.98 -4.88
CA PHE A 219 7.15 21.16 -5.16
C PHE A 219 6.16 20.90 -6.29
N SER A 220 5.04 21.64 -6.22
CA SER A 220 4.11 21.80 -7.32
C SER A 220 4.07 23.27 -7.74
N GLY A 221 4.35 23.56 -8.99
CA GLY A 221 4.39 24.91 -9.54
C GLY A 221 3.20 25.19 -10.45
N ARG A 222 2.31 26.12 -10.07
CA ARG A 222 1.18 26.57 -10.89
C ARG A 222 1.55 27.76 -11.74
N VAL A 223 1.34 27.66 -13.06
CA VAL A 223 1.56 28.78 -13.98
C VAL A 223 0.56 29.91 -13.72
N LEU A 224 1.02 31.14 -13.83
CA LEU A 224 0.17 32.33 -13.64
C LEU A 224 -0.62 32.69 -14.89
N PHE A 225 0.00 32.58 -16.06
CA PHE A 225 -0.58 32.95 -17.37
C PHE A 225 -0.58 31.70 -18.26
N ALA A 226 -1.72 31.41 -18.88
CA ALA A 226 -1.90 30.22 -19.73
C ALA A 226 -0.94 30.15 -20.92
N GLU A 227 -0.52 31.32 -21.43
CA GLU A 227 0.39 31.43 -22.55
C GLU A 227 1.83 30.99 -22.23
N GLN A 228 2.21 30.98 -20.96
CA GLN A 228 3.57 30.62 -20.54
C GLN A 228 3.86 29.10 -20.61
N SER A 229 2.84 28.26 -20.49
CA SER A 229 3.01 26.82 -20.50
C SER A 229 1.68 26.10 -20.73
N PRO A 230 1.64 25.04 -21.56
CA PRO A 230 0.44 24.21 -21.74
C PRO A 230 0.04 23.47 -20.45
N ALA A 231 0.99 23.23 -19.54
CA ALA A 231 0.73 22.56 -18.27
C ALA A 231 0.41 23.58 -17.17
N LYS A 232 -0.86 23.59 -16.73
CA LYS A 232 -1.34 24.44 -15.62
C LYS A 232 -0.53 24.20 -14.32
N TYR A 233 -0.23 22.95 -14.01
CA TYR A 233 0.62 22.53 -12.90
C TYR A 233 1.79 21.70 -13.40
N VAL A 234 2.96 21.90 -12.82
CA VAL A 234 4.16 21.08 -12.99
C VAL A 234 4.64 20.66 -11.60
N ASN A 235 4.81 19.36 -11.39
CA ASN A 235 5.35 18.81 -10.16
C ASN A 235 6.85 18.50 -10.31
N SER A 236 7.56 18.40 -9.18
CA SER A 236 8.90 17.80 -9.16
C SER A 236 8.87 16.41 -9.82
N PRO A 237 9.94 15.98 -10.47
CA PRO A 237 10.11 14.61 -10.94
C PRO A 237 10.30 13.67 -9.75
N GLU A 238 10.36 12.37 -10.02
CA GLU A 238 10.80 11.36 -9.05
C GLU A 238 12.24 11.66 -8.59
N THR A 239 12.47 11.59 -7.28
CA THR A 239 13.77 11.88 -6.66
C THR A 239 14.02 10.91 -5.49
N PRO A 240 15.24 10.85 -4.91
CA PRO A 240 15.48 10.09 -3.69
C PRO A 240 14.59 10.47 -2.50
N LEU A 241 13.98 11.67 -2.51
CA LEU A 241 13.05 12.14 -1.47
C LEU A 241 11.58 11.92 -1.83
N PHE A 242 11.24 11.95 -3.11
CA PHE A 242 9.87 12.09 -3.58
C PHE A 242 9.52 11.02 -4.62
N THR A 243 8.55 10.20 -4.28
CA THR A 243 7.83 9.33 -5.20
C THR A 243 6.37 9.76 -5.21
N LYS A 244 5.89 10.24 -6.35
CA LYS A 244 4.57 10.87 -6.50
C LYS A 244 3.44 9.97 -6.01
N GLY A 245 3.49 8.69 -6.36
CA GLY A 245 2.51 7.69 -5.95
C GLY A 245 2.48 7.37 -4.45
N ASN A 246 3.43 7.88 -3.65
CA ASN A 246 3.58 7.58 -2.23
C ASN A 246 3.17 8.74 -1.32
N VAL A 247 2.76 9.87 -1.89
CA VAL A 247 2.54 11.11 -1.12
C VAL A 247 1.11 11.60 -1.31
N LEU A 248 0.50 12.01 -0.21
CA LEU A 248 -0.78 12.70 -0.17
C LEU A 248 -0.56 14.13 0.30
N PHE A 249 -0.92 15.10 -0.54
CA PHE A 249 -0.77 16.52 -0.20
C PHE A 249 -1.64 16.87 1.01
N GLY A 250 -1.08 17.63 1.92
CA GLY A 250 -1.77 18.07 3.15
C GLY A 250 -1.79 17.05 4.29
N LEU A 251 -1.37 15.78 4.07
CA LEU A 251 -1.46 14.72 5.07
C LEU A 251 -0.83 15.12 6.42
N HIS A 252 0.35 15.74 6.42
CA HIS A 252 1.05 16.17 7.64
C HIS A 252 0.23 17.13 8.51
N LYS A 253 -0.62 17.96 7.90
CA LYS A 253 -1.53 18.88 8.61
C LYS A 253 -2.84 18.20 9.00
N SER A 254 -3.39 17.38 8.12
CA SER A 254 -4.72 16.77 8.25
C SER A 254 -4.75 15.54 9.16
N LYS A 255 -3.61 14.92 9.44
CA LYS A 255 -3.47 13.63 10.14
C LYS A 255 -4.32 13.52 11.42
N ARG A 256 -4.32 14.54 12.27
CA ARG A 256 -5.11 14.56 13.51
C ARG A 256 -6.62 14.55 13.24
N ALA A 257 -7.07 15.35 12.28
CA ALA A 257 -8.46 15.45 11.91
C ALA A 257 -8.96 14.19 11.21
N LEU A 258 -8.13 13.56 10.37
CA LEU A 258 -8.42 12.27 9.73
C LEU A 258 -8.69 11.18 10.77
N ILE A 259 -7.81 11.04 11.76
CA ILE A 259 -7.95 10.05 12.85
C ILE A 259 -9.21 10.32 13.68
N ALA A 260 -9.47 11.59 14.01
CA ALA A 260 -10.62 11.96 14.82
C ALA A 260 -11.95 11.73 14.09
N ALA A 261 -12.01 12.03 12.80
CA ALA A 261 -13.21 11.86 11.97
C ALA A 261 -13.37 10.42 11.46
N LYS A 262 -12.31 9.61 11.42
CA LYS A 262 -12.22 8.30 10.70
C LYS A 262 -12.67 8.39 9.24
N GLN A 263 -12.62 9.57 8.68
CA GLN A 263 -13.09 9.91 7.34
C GLN A 263 -12.08 10.86 6.71
N ALA A 264 -11.78 10.65 5.42
CA ALA A 264 -11.00 11.57 4.61
C ALA A 264 -11.87 12.18 3.51
N ILE A 265 -11.75 13.48 3.33
CA ILE A 265 -12.28 14.19 2.17
C ILE A 265 -11.14 14.33 1.18
N VAL A 266 -11.33 13.89 -0.06
CA VAL A 266 -10.33 13.89 -1.11
C VAL A 266 -10.70 14.92 -2.16
N CYS A 267 -9.90 15.99 -2.24
CA CYS A 267 -10.00 17.01 -3.28
C CYS A 267 -9.02 16.71 -4.43
N GLU A 268 -9.27 17.23 -5.63
CA GLU A 268 -8.36 17.05 -6.77
C GLU A 268 -7.12 17.94 -6.65
N GLY A 269 -7.32 19.19 -6.25
CA GLY A 269 -6.32 20.24 -6.28
C GLY A 269 -5.78 20.65 -4.92
N GLN A 270 -4.57 21.23 -4.94
CA GLN A 270 -3.93 21.77 -3.74
C GLN A 270 -4.67 23.00 -3.20
N VAL A 271 -5.22 23.84 -4.08
CA VAL A 271 -5.95 25.05 -3.69
C VAL A 271 -7.26 24.68 -3.02
N ASP A 272 -7.98 23.69 -3.56
CA ASP A 272 -9.24 23.19 -2.98
C ASP A 272 -9.04 22.66 -1.57
N LEU A 273 -7.98 21.87 -1.41
CA LEU A 273 -7.58 21.36 -0.10
C LEU A 273 -7.23 22.49 0.88
N ILE A 274 -6.39 23.45 0.44
CA ILE A 274 -5.97 24.55 1.33
C ILE A 274 -7.17 25.38 1.73
N THR A 275 -8.07 25.71 0.79
CA THR A 275 -9.28 26.46 1.08
C THR A 275 -10.19 25.72 2.06
N ALA A 276 -10.40 24.42 1.87
CA ALA A 276 -11.22 23.62 2.78
C ALA A 276 -10.59 23.53 4.18
N PHE A 277 -9.27 23.28 4.26
CA PHE A 277 -8.54 23.17 5.51
C PHE A 277 -8.61 24.48 6.32
N GLU A 278 -8.33 25.62 5.70
CA GLU A 278 -8.36 26.94 6.34
C GLU A 278 -9.78 27.40 6.70
N ALA A 279 -10.80 26.88 6.00
CA ALA A 279 -12.20 27.06 6.36
C ALA A 279 -12.67 26.14 7.51
N GLY A 280 -11.74 25.38 8.13
CA GLY A 280 -12.01 24.52 9.29
C GLY A 280 -12.48 23.11 8.95
N VAL A 281 -12.44 22.70 7.67
CA VAL A 281 -12.65 21.30 7.26
C VAL A 281 -11.28 20.66 7.13
N GLN A 282 -10.75 20.12 8.23
CA GLN A 282 -9.34 19.77 8.35
C GLN A 282 -9.03 18.29 8.00
N ASN A 283 -10.03 17.45 7.82
CA ASN A 283 -9.84 16.05 7.39
C ASN A 283 -9.78 15.91 5.85
N VAL A 284 -9.05 16.81 5.20
CA VAL A 284 -8.90 16.89 3.74
C VAL A 284 -7.50 16.50 3.28
N ILE A 285 -7.41 15.81 2.16
CA ILE A 285 -6.17 15.45 1.47
C ILE A 285 -6.34 15.58 -0.04
N ALA A 286 -5.23 15.58 -0.80
CA ALA A 286 -5.28 15.50 -2.25
C ALA A 286 -4.19 14.57 -2.81
N PRO A 287 -4.49 13.71 -3.80
CA PRO A 287 -3.48 13.06 -4.61
C PRO A 287 -2.77 14.11 -5.47
N GLN A 288 -1.52 13.85 -5.87
CA GLN A 288 -0.71 14.86 -6.60
C GLN A 288 -0.97 14.85 -8.12
N GLY A 289 -2.24 15.07 -8.54
CA GLY A 289 -2.60 15.23 -9.96
C GLY A 289 -2.69 13.92 -10.75
N THR A 290 -2.94 12.81 -10.07
CA THR A 290 -3.22 11.48 -10.64
C THR A 290 -4.36 10.82 -9.87
N ALA A 291 -4.95 9.75 -10.42
CA ALA A 291 -5.80 8.85 -9.65
C ALA A 291 -5.02 8.31 -8.43
N PHE A 292 -5.73 7.84 -7.42
CA PHE A 292 -5.11 7.16 -6.28
C PHE A 292 -4.26 5.98 -6.73
N THR A 293 -3.12 5.83 -6.08
CA THR A 293 -2.32 4.61 -6.17
C THR A 293 -2.68 3.66 -5.01
N ASP A 294 -2.35 2.40 -5.16
CA ASP A 294 -2.46 1.40 -4.09
C ASP A 294 -1.74 1.84 -2.81
N ARG A 295 -0.57 2.46 -2.97
CA ARG A 295 0.24 2.89 -1.82
C ARG A 295 -0.37 4.08 -1.11
N GLN A 296 -0.96 5.03 -1.84
CA GLN A 296 -1.71 6.14 -1.26
C GLN A 296 -2.97 5.64 -0.52
N ALA A 297 -3.71 4.68 -1.10
CA ALA A 297 -4.86 4.05 -0.47
C ALA A 297 -4.46 3.33 0.84
N ARG A 298 -3.35 2.58 0.82
CA ARG A 298 -2.79 1.91 2.00
C ARG A 298 -2.32 2.87 3.08
N ILE A 299 -1.70 3.99 2.69
CA ILE A 299 -1.33 5.06 3.63
C ILE A 299 -2.60 5.62 4.29
N LEU A 300 -3.65 5.87 3.51
CA LEU A 300 -4.89 6.46 3.99
C LEU A 300 -5.64 5.52 4.93
N LYS A 301 -5.68 4.22 4.63
CA LYS A 301 -6.32 3.18 5.46
C LYS A 301 -5.78 3.14 6.90
N ARG A 302 -4.55 3.60 7.14
CA ARG A 302 -3.98 3.68 8.49
C ARG A 302 -4.69 4.70 9.38
N TYR A 303 -5.40 5.66 8.79
CA TYR A 303 -5.99 6.79 9.50
C TYR A 303 -7.51 6.81 9.45
N VAL A 304 -8.13 6.24 8.40
CA VAL A 304 -9.56 6.36 8.15
C VAL A 304 -10.19 5.04 7.69
N ASP A 305 -11.49 4.94 7.88
CA ASP A 305 -12.31 3.82 7.39
C ASP A 305 -13.17 4.24 6.18
N GLU A 306 -13.37 5.53 5.98
CA GLU A 306 -14.23 6.11 4.95
C GLU A 306 -13.51 7.21 4.17
N VAL A 307 -13.79 7.27 2.86
CA VAL A 307 -13.29 8.29 1.94
C VAL A 307 -14.48 8.95 1.25
N VAL A 308 -14.52 10.28 1.27
CA VAL A 308 -15.47 11.07 0.48
C VAL A 308 -14.71 11.71 -0.67
N LEU A 309 -14.94 11.25 -1.90
CA LEU A 309 -14.38 11.84 -3.10
C LEU A 309 -15.13 13.14 -3.42
N CYS A 310 -14.39 14.24 -3.45
CA CYS A 310 -14.88 15.58 -3.74
C CYS A 310 -14.11 16.12 -4.96
N PHE A 311 -14.50 15.63 -6.13
CA PHE A 311 -13.87 15.97 -7.40
C PHE A 311 -14.73 16.96 -8.18
N ASP A 312 -14.14 17.61 -9.17
CA ASP A 312 -14.82 18.58 -10.02
C ASP A 312 -16.04 17.97 -10.70
N ALA A 313 -17.12 18.74 -10.85
CA ALA A 313 -18.38 18.27 -11.44
C ALA A 313 -18.30 18.20 -12.97
N ASP A 314 -17.22 17.62 -13.50
CA ASP A 314 -16.99 17.43 -14.93
C ASP A 314 -16.64 15.98 -15.27
N ALA A 315 -16.54 15.67 -16.57
CA ALA A 315 -16.23 14.30 -17.03
C ALA A 315 -14.81 13.83 -16.64
N ALA A 316 -13.89 14.75 -16.34
CA ALA A 316 -12.53 14.42 -15.92
C ALA A 316 -12.52 13.97 -14.45
N GLY A 317 -13.21 14.73 -13.56
CA GLY A 317 -13.38 14.39 -12.15
C GLY A 317 -14.12 13.05 -11.96
N GLU A 318 -15.16 12.79 -12.76
CA GLU A 318 -15.85 11.49 -12.74
C GLU A 318 -14.90 10.32 -13.10
N LYS A 319 -14.11 10.48 -14.16
CA LYS A 319 -13.11 9.47 -14.55
C LYS A 319 -12.02 9.30 -13.48
N ALA A 320 -11.66 10.39 -12.80
CA ALA A 320 -10.70 10.33 -11.70
C ALA A 320 -11.27 9.55 -10.51
N ALA A 321 -12.56 9.75 -10.16
CA ALA A 321 -13.25 8.98 -9.13
C ALA A 321 -13.32 7.49 -9.49
N GLU A 322 -13.70 7.16 -10.73
CA GLU A 322 -13.76 5.77 -11.20
C GLU A 322 -12.38 5.09 -11.18
N ARG A 323 -11.32 5.79 -11.57
CA ARG A 323 -9.94 5.26 -11.51
C ARG A 323 -9.42 5.07 -10.09
N SER A 324 -9.84 5.93 -9.16
CA SER A 324 -9.43 5.84 -7.75
C SER A 324 -10.12 4.70 -6.99
N LEU A 325 -11.32 4.32 -7.41
CA LEU A 325 -12.16 3.35 -6.71
C LEU A 325 -11.50 1.99 -6.47
N PRO A 326 -10.89 1.33 -7.48
CA PRO A 326 -10.30 -0.01 -7.29
C PRO A 326 -9.25 -0.04 -6.18
N HIS A 327 -8.40 0.99 -6.13
CA HIS A 327 -7.33 1.11 -5.14
C HIS A 327 -7.90 1.29 -3.72
N LEU A 328 -8.94 2.11 -3.57
CA LEU A 328 -9.57 2.37 -2.28
C LEU A 328 -10.35 1.14 -1.76
N LEU A 329 -11.11 0.48 -2.64
CA LEU A 329 -11.86 -0.74 -2.28
C LEU A 329 -10.94 -1.91 -1.93
N ALA A 330 -9.82 -2.05 -2.62
CA ALA A 330 -8.85 -3.12 -2.36
C ALA A 330 -8.27 -3.04 -0.94
N GLU A 331 -8.17 -1.83 -0.37
CA GLU A 331 -7.75 -1.63 1.04
C GLU A 331 -8.95 -1.67 2.02
N GLY A 332 -10.16 -2.00 1.57
CA GLY A 332 -11.35 -2.08 2.42
C GLY A 332 -11.81 -0.71 2.94
N LEU A 333 -11.63 0.34 2.16
CA LEU A 333 -12.16 1.67 2.46
C LEU A 333 -13.60 1.79 1.93
N LEU A 334 -14.49 2.38 2.71
CA LEU A 334 -15.80 2.81 2.25
C LEU A 334 -15.65 4.06 1.40
N VAL A 335 -16.27 4.08 0.22
CA VAL A 335 -16.12 5.19 -0.72
C VAL A 335 -17.46 5.86 -0.95
N ARG A 336 -17.53 7.16 -0.68
CA ARG A 336 -18.67 8.02 -0.96
C ARG A 336 -18.28 9.11 -1.96
N VAL A 337 -19.25 9.63 -2.68
CA VAL A 337 -19.04 10.70 -3.66
C VAL A 337 -19.90 11.91 -3.27
N MET A 338 -19.23 13.04 -3.13
CA MET A 338 -19.88 14.32 -2.96
C MET A 338 -20.13 14.94 -4.34
N THR A 339 -21.37 15.28 -4.63
CA THR A 339 -21.75 15.96 -5.87
C THR A 339 -21.71 17.46 -5.68
N LEU A 340 -20.90 18.14 -6.49
CA LEU A 340 -20.84 19.59 -6.59
C LEU A 340 -21.86 20.11 -7.61
N PRO A 341 -22.34 21.37 -7.48
CA PRO A 341 -23.08 22.01 -8.56
C PRO A 341 -22.25 22.11 -9.83
N GLN A 342 -22.90 22.09 -10.98
CA GLN A 342 -22.21 22.17 -12.27
C GLN A 342 -21.35 23.45 -12.39
N GLY A 343 -20.07 23.27 -12.72
CA GLY A 343 -19.10 24.37 -12.86
C GLY A 343 -18.50 24.88 -11.55
N GLU A 344 -18.83 24.27 -10.41
CA GLU A 344 -18.22 24.58 -9.12
C GLU A 344 -17.11 23.57 -8.78
N ASP A 345 -16.06 24.08 -8.14
CA ASP A 345 -15.01 23.32 -7.47
C ASP A 345 -15.10 23.53 -5.95
N PRO A 346 -14.42 22.76 -5.11
CA PRO A 346 -14.44 22.93 -3.66
C PRO A 346 -14.03 24.33 -3.21
N ASP A 347 -13.03 24.94 -3.86
CA ASP A 347 -12.56 26.31 -3.60
C ASP A 347 -13.67 27.34 -3.83
N SER A 348 -14.33 27.29 -5.01
CA SER A 348 -15.40 28.22 -5.37
C SER A 348 -16.61 28.06 -4.44
N LEU A 349 -17.03 26.83 -4.16
CA LEU A 349 -18.15 26.56 -3.28
C LEU A 349 -17.93 27.13 -1.87
N ILE A 350 -16.77 26.87 -1.27
CA ILE A 350 -16.45 27.35 0.07
C ILE A 350 -16.39 28.89 0.12
N ARG A 351 -15.79 29.52 -0.90
CA ARG A 351 -15.66 30.98 -0.96
C ARG A 351 -16.99 31.69 -1.20
N THR A 352 -17.91 31.08 -1.95
CA THR A 352 -19.19 31.72 -2.32
C THR A 352 -20.31 31.41 -1.33
N GLN A 353 -20.35 30.18 -0.78
CA GLN A 353 -21.45 29.69 0.05
C GLN A 353 -21.02 29.35 1.49
N GLY A 354 -19.72 29.34 1.77
CA GLY A 354 -19.18 29.09 3.11
C GLY A 354 -18.90 27.61 3.42
N ALA A 355 -18.11 27.41 4.46
CA ALA A 355 -17.68 26.08 4.89
C ALA A 355 -18.83 25.19 5.40
N GLU A 356 -19.90 25.78 5.93
CA GLU A 356 -21.04 25.01 6.46
C GLU A 356 -21.78 24.28 5.34
N VAL A 357 -22.05 24.97 4.23
CA VAL A 357 -22.65 24.35 3.04
C VAL A 357 -21.76 23.22 2.49
N PHE A 358 -20.44 23.40 2.53
CA PHE A 358 -19.51 22.34 2.14
C PHE A 358 -19.63 21.13 3.09
N ARG A 359 -19.67 21.32 4.41
CA ARG A 359 -19.87 20.24 5.39
C ARG A 359 -21.19 19.51 5.21
N GLU A 360 -22.29 20.25 4.97
CA GLU A 360 -23.61 19.66 4.69
C GLU A 360 -23.56 18.76 3.45
N ARG A 361 -22.87 19.17 2.39
CA ARG A 361 -22.71 18.37 1.18
C ARG A 361 -21.84 17.14 1.41
N VAL A 362 -20.76 17.25 2.20
CA VAL A 362 -19.96 16.09 2.61
C VAL A 362 -20.82 15.09 3.39
N ALA A 363 -21.65 15.58 4.31
CA ALA A 363 -22.57 14.73 5.06
C ALA A 363 -23.64 14.06 4.17
N ALA A 364 -24.10 14.76 3.12
CA ALA A 364 -25.05 14.25 2.13
C ALA A 364 -24.42 13.42 1.01
N ALA A 365 -23.10 13.20 1.02
CA ALA A 365 -22.40 12.41 0.02
C ALA A 365 -23.01 10.99 -0.07
N LYS A 366 -23.22 10.50 -1.28
CA LYS A 366 -23.81 9.18 -1.53
C LYS A 366 -22.73 8.10 -1.57
N ASP A 367 -23.11 6.86 -1.23
CA ASP A 367 -22.27 5.71 -1.54
C ASP A 367 -21.88 5.72 -3.03
N PHE A 368 -20.65 5.32 -3.32
CA PHE A 368 -20.12 5.37 -4.70
C PHE A 368 -21.00 4.57 -5.67
N PHE A 369 -21.44 3.38 -5.29
CA PHE A 369 -22.25 2.53 -6.16
C PHE A 369 -23.65 3.10 -6.34
N ASP A 370 -24.26 3.64 -5.28
CA ASP A 370 -25.55 4.34 -5.40
C ASP A 370 -25.46 5.54 -6.33
N HIS A 371 -24.38 6.32 -6.21
CA HIS A 371 -24.11 7.45 -7.10
C HIS A 371 -23.97 6.98 -8.57
N GLN A 372 -23.21 5.90 -8.82
CA GLN A 372 -23.03 5.37 -10.16
C GLN A 372 -24.34 4.79 -10.74
N ILE A 373 -25.14 4.11 -9.93
CA ILE A 373 -26.44 3.59 -10.36
C ILE A 373 -27.36 4.76 -10.72
N ASP A 374 -27.46 5.81 -9.88
CA ASP A 374 -28.24 7.01 -10.17
C ASP A 374 -27.84 7.63 -11.50
N ARG A 375 -26.54 7.77 -11.73
CA ARG A 375 -26.00 8.34 -12.97
C ARG A 375 -26.33 7.49 -14.19
N LEU A 376 -26.10 6.19 -14.14
CA LEU A 376 -26.36 5.28 -15.26
C LEU A 376 -27.85 5.17 -15.60
N THR A 377 -28.71 5.14 -14.59
CA THR A 377 -30.16 5.06 -14.76
C THR A 377 -30.78 6.40 -15.17
N GLY A 378 -30.14 7.53 -14.86
CA GLY A 378 -30.59 8.87 -15.23
C GLY A 378 -30.31 9.27 -16.69
N THR A 379 -29.59 8.43 -17.48
CA THR A 379 -29.31 8.73 -18.89
C THR A 379 -30.50 8.38 -19.80
N PRO A 380 -30.78 9.15 -20.86
CA PRO A 380 -31.82 8.83 -21.83
C PRO A 380 -31.62 7.43 -22.46
N ASP A 381 -30.37 7.02 -22.66
CA ASP A 381 -30.00 5.72 -23.24
C ASP A 381 -30.46 4.54 -22.37
N PHE A 382 -30.59 4.71 -21.07
CA PHE A 382 -31.04 3.68 -20.14
C PHE A 382 -32.47 3.19 -20.44
N ALA A 383 -33.30 3.99 -21.09
CA ALA A 383 -34.63 3.57 -21.52
C ALA A 383 -34.56 2.46 -22.58
N THR A 384 -33.43 2.29 -23.29
CA THR A 384 -33.23 1.29 -24.31
C THR A 384 -32.67 -0.03 -23.74
N PRO A 385 -32.97 -1.20 -24.34
CA PRO A 385 -32.36 -2.47 -23.94
C PRO A 385 -30.83 -2.44 -24.03
N ARG A 386 -30.28 -1.75 -25.04
CA ARG A 386 -28.82 -1.59 -25.24
C ARG A 386 -28.21 -0.79 -24.12
N GLY A 387 -28.84 0.30 -23.71
CA GLY A 387 -28.36 1.15 -22.61
C GLY A 387 -28.40 0.42 -21.27
N LYS A 388 -29.44 -0.35 -20.98
CA LYS A 388 -29.51 -1.21 -19.79
C LYS A 388 -28.36 -2.24 -19.73
N ILE A 389 -28.06 -2.89 -20.87
CA ILE A 389 -26.94 -3.83 -20.95
C ILE A 389 -25.61 -3.13 -20.74
N ALA A 390 -25.40 -1.95 -21.32
CA ALA A 390 -24.19 -1.16 -21.13
C ALA A 390 -24.02 -0.74 -19.66
N ALA A 391 -25.07 -0.26 -19.00
CA ALA A 391 -25.08 0.08 -17.58
C ALA A 391 -24.76 -1.14 -16.70
N ALA A 392 -25.38 -2.29 -16.98
CA ALA A 392 -25.13 -3.53 -16.25
C ALA A 392 -23.66 -4.00 -16.37
N ARG A 393 -23.07 -3.91 -17.58
CA ARG A 393 -21.65 -4.25 -17.80
C ARG A 393 -20.72 -3.31 -17.04
N LYS A 394 -20.93 -2.00 -17.16
CA LYS A 394 -20.11 -1.00 -16.45
C LYS A 394 -20.16 -1.21 -14.95
N LEU A 395 -21.35 -1.49 -14.39
CA LEU A 395 -21.50 -1.72 -12.97
C LEU A 395 -20.85 -3.04 -12.52
N ALA A 396 -20.96 -4.10 -13.35
CA ALA A 396 -20.32 -5.38 -13.08
C ALA A 396 -18.77 -5.26 -13.03
N GLU A 397 -18.18 -4.44 -13.91
CA GLU A 397 -16.73 -4.13 -13.87
C GLU A 397 -16.34 -3.49 -12.53
N LEU A 398 -17.10 -2.51 -12.05
CA LEU A 398 -16.84 -1.84 -10.76
C LEU A 398 -17.07 -2.77 -9.55
N LEU A 399 -18.11 -3.60 -9.59
CA LEU A 399 -18.41 -4.58 -8.53
C LEU A 399 -17.32 -5.66 -8.39
N ALA A 400 -16.62 -5.97 -9.49
CA ALA A 400 -15.52 -6.94 -9.46
C ALA A 400 -14.36 -6.51 -8.54
N PHE A 401 -14.21 -5.21 -8.25
CA PHE A 401 -13.17 -4.68 -7.36
C PHE A 401 -13.51 -4.78 -5.87
N ILE A 402 -14.74 -5.10 -5.48
CA ILE A 402 -15.09 -5.29 -4.07
C ILE A 402 -14.53 -6.63 -3.59
N PRO A 403 -13.55 -6.67 -2.66
CA PRO A 403 -12.93 -7.92 -2.23
C PRO A 403 -13.86 -8.74 -1.34
N ASP A 404 -14.64 -8.09 -0.46
CA ASP A 404 -15.58 -8.75 0.43
C ASP A 404 -16.80 -9.30 -0.32
N GLY A 405 -16.99 -10.62 -0.27
CA GLY A 405 -18.08 -11.31 -0.97
C GLY A 405 -19.46 -10.91 -0.47
N ILE A 406 -19.62 -10.62 0.83
CA ILE A 406 -20.90 -10.23 1.43
C ILE A 406 -21.26 -8.80 1.00
N ALA A 407 -20.30 -7.88 1.11
CA ALA A 407 -20.46 -6.49 0.69
C ALA A 407 -20.78 -6.43 -0.82
N ARG A 408 -20.01 -7.16 -1.65
CA ARG A 408 -20.24 -7.26 -3.09
C ARG A 408 -21.64 -7.77 -3.42
N GLU A 409 -22.11 -8.80 -2.73
CA GLU A 409 -23.44 -9.36 -2.95
C GLU A 409 -24.56 -8.40 -2.55
N ALA A 410 -24.39 -7.64 -1.46
CA ALA A 410 -25.35 -6.63 -1.03
C ALA A 410 -25.49 -5.52 -2.09
N VAL A 411 -24.37 -4.98 -2.58
CA VAL A 411 -24.37 -3.94 -3.63
C VAL A 411 -24.91 -4.50 -4.95
N LEU A 412 -24.58 -5.75 -5.32
CA LEU A 412 -25.08 -6.43 -6.51
C LEU A 412 -26.61 -6.54 -6.50
N ASN A 413 -27.19 -6.94 -5.36
CA ASN A 413 -28.64 -7.09 -5.24
C ASN A 413 -29.36 -5.73 -5.35
N ASN A 414 -28.83 -4.68 -4.75
CA ASN A 414 -29.34 -3.31 -4.92
C ASN A 414 -29.26 -2.86 -6.39
N ALA A 415 -28.12 -3.10 -7.03
CA ALA A 415 -27.91 -2.80 -8.45
C ALA A 415 -28.89 -3.56 -9.36
N ALA A 416 -29.07 -4.86 -9.14
CA ALA A 416 -30.01 -5.69 -9.90
C ALA A 416 -31.44 -5.14 -9.84
N MET A 417 -31.89 -4.81 -8.63
CA MET A 417 -33.23 -4.24 -8.41
C MET A 417 -33.41 -2.91 -9.18
N ARG A 418 -32.44 -2.00 -9.07
CA ARG A 418 -32.53 -0.65 -9.67
C ARG A 418 -32.34 -0.64 -11.19
N LEU A 419 -31.54 -1.57 -11.74
CA LEU A 419 -31.38 -1.76 -13.18
C LEU A 419 -32.55 -2.55 -13.82
N GLY A 420 -33.38 -3.19 -13.01
CA GLY A 420 -34.39 -4.13 -13.49
C GLY A 420 -33.76 -5.36 -14.18
N ALA A 421 -32.61 -5.81 -13.66
CA ALA A 421 -31.84 -6.94 -14.17
C ALA A 421 -31.86 -8.11 -13.18
N SER A 422 -31.55 -9.31 -13.65
CA SER A 422 -31.38 -10.47 -12.78
C SER A 422 -30.06 -10.38 -12.03
N ALA A 423 -30.08 -10.63 -10.72
CA ALA A 423 -28.84 -10.73 -9.92
C ALA A 423 -27.91 -11.83 -10.46
N GLN A 424 -28.46 -12.91 -11.02
CA GLN A 424 -27.69 -13.98 -11.63
C GLN A 424 -26.93 -13.51 -12.87
N ASP A 425 -27.57 -12.68 -13.71
CA ASP A 425 -26.92 -12.15 -14.92
C ASP A 425 -25.77 -11.21 -14.55
N LEU A 426 -25.95 -10.37 -13.52
CA LEU A 426 -24.86 -9.53 -12.99
C LEU A 426 -23.69 -10.37 -12.44
N ARG A 427 -23.96 -11.47 -11.72
CA ARG A 427 -22.89 -12.39 -11.27
C ARG A 427 -22.11 -12.99 -12.44
N VAL A 428 -22.80 -13.34 -13.52
CA VAL A 428 -22.12 -13.84 -14.74
C VAL A 428 -21.27 -12.75 -15.37
N LEU A 429 -21.75 -11.50 -15.41
CA LEU A 429 -20.99 -10.37 -15.94
C LEU A 429 -19.76 -10.06 -15.06
N ILE A 430 -19.89 -10.09 -13.73
CA ILE A 430 -18.76 -9.89 -12.80
C ILE A 430 -17.67 -10.96 -13.03
N LYS A 431 -18.05 -12.24 -13.20
CA LYS A 431 -17.09 -13.31 -13.48
C LYS A 431 -16.37 -13.16 -14.83
N ARG A 432 -16.99 -12.47 -15.79
CA ARG A 432 -16.45 -12.20 -17.13
C ARG A 432 -15.74 -10.85 -17.23
N ALA A 433 -15.90 -9.99 -16.23
CA ALA A 433 -15.22 -8.70 -16.20
C ALA A 433 -13.71 -8.94 -16.21
N PRO A 434 -12.92 -8.20 -17.01
CA PRO A 434 -11.48 -8.30 -16.99
C PRO A 434 -11.00 -7.86 -15.61
N GLN A 435 -10.68 -8.83 -14.78
CA GLN A 435 -10.03 -8.56 -13.50
C GLN A 435 -8.65 -8.02 -13.83
N ARG A 436 -8.35 -6.79 -13.41
CA ARG A 436 -6.99 -6.22 -13.33
C ARG A 436 -6.36 -5.46 -14.52
N ALA A 437 -6.91 -5.43 -15.72
CA ALA A 437 -6.24 -4.74 -16.84
C ALA A 437 -6.27 -3.19 -16.79
N VAL A 438 -6.98 -2.58 -15.84
CA VAL A 438 -7.13 -1.10 -15.74
C VAL A 438 -6.07 -0.47 -14.81
N LEU A 439 -5.31 -1.28 -14.07
CA LEU A 439 -4.35 -0.79 -13.06
C LEU A 439 -2.90 -0.65 -13.59
N ASP A 440 -2.61 -1.15 -14.81
CA ASP A 440 -1.23 -1.39 -15.25
C ASP A 440 -0.68 -0.43 -16.33
N GLU A 441 -1.40 0.63 -16.75
CA GLU A 441 -0.93 1.43 -17.89
C GLU A 441 0.11 2.53 -17.58
N GLU A 442 0.44 2.84 -16.30
CA GLU A 442 1.40 3.93 -16.03
C GLU A 442 2.56 3.62 -15.05
N ASN A 443 2.65 2.43 -14.46
CA ASN A 443 3.86 2.08 -13.68
C ASN A 443 3.91 0.57 -13.41
N PRO A 444 4.93 -0.16 -13.85
CA PRO A 444 5.13 -1.55 -13.44
C PRO A 444 5.66 -1.56 -11.99
N GLU A 445 4.78 -1.43 -11.00
CA GLU A 445 5.11 -1.78 -9.63
C GLU A 445 4.99 -3.30 -9.43
N PRO A 446 5.82 -3.89 -8.56
CA PRO A 446 5.80 -5.32 -8.32
C PRO A 446 4.41 -5.77 -7.88
N GLU A 447 3.92 -6.82 -8.52
CA GLU A 447 2.64 -7.49 -8.27
C GLU A 447 2.34 -7.55 -6.78
N ARG A 448 1.15 -7.08 -6.39
CA ARG A 448 0.60 -7.40 -5.06
C ARG A 448 0.57 -8.91 -4.95
N ALA A 449 1.33 -9.43 -4.03
CA ALA A 449 1.12 -10.80 -3.60
C ALA A 449 -0.33 -10.91 -3.11
N GLU A 450 -1.13 -11.75 -3.76
CA GLU A 450 -2.39 -12.23 -3.18
C GLU A 450 -2.12 -12.66 -1.75
N PRO A 451 -3.09 -12.55 -0.81
CA PRO A 451 -2.86 -13.01 0.54
C PRO A 451 -2.34 -14.44 0.44
N ILE A 452 -1.09 -14.62 0.84
CA ILE A 452 -0.43 -15.92 0.70
C ILE A 452 -1.21 -16.90 1.57
N THR A 453 -1.91 -17.83 0.92
CA THR A 453 -2.59 -18.90 1.59
C THR A 453 -1.78 -20.17 1.34
N LEU A 454 -1.12 -20.67 2.38
CA LEU A 454 -0.42 -21.93 2.31
C LEU A 454 -1.44 -23.07 2.17
N ASP A 455 -1.26 -23.95 1.20
CA ASP A 455 -2.03 -25.21 1.20
C ASP A 455 -1.64 -26.06 2.43
N ALA A 456 -2.52 -26.98 2.82
CA ALA A 456 -2.34 -27.75 4.05
C ALA A 456 -0.98 -28.49 4.13
N THR A 457 -0.41 -28.93 3.01
CA THR A 457 0.88 -29.61 2.95
C THR A 457 2.03 -28.63 3.10
N LYS A 458 1.98 -27.49 2.39
CA LYS A 458 2.99 -26.42 2.53
C LYS A 458 2.92 -25.74 3.90
N GLU A 459 1.73 -25.64 4.49
CA GLU A 459 1.55 -25.14 5.86
C GLU A 459 2.24 -26.05 6.88
N TRP A 460 2.13 -27.38 6.72
CA TRP A 460 2.86 -28.34 7.55
C TRP A 460 4.37 -28.25 7.34
N LEU A 461 4.83 -28.15 6.10
CA LEU A 461 6.26 -28.01 5.80
C LEU A 461 6.83 -26.71 6.40
N ALA A 462 6.12 -25.59 6.27
CA ALA A 462 6.49 -24.32 6.89
C ALA A 462 6.54 -24.43 8.42
N HIS A 463 5.51 -25.03 9.04
CA HIS A 463 5.48 -25.28 10.47
C HIS A 463 6.70 -26.07 10.96
N LEU A 464 7.01 -27.18 10.29
CA LEU A 464 8.11 -28.06 10.67
C LEU A 464 9.48 -27.42 10.41
N ALA A 465 9.63 -26.67 9.32
CA ALA A 465 10.85 -25.91 9.03
C ALA A 465 11.11 -24.77 10.02
N LEU A 466 10.05 -24.14 10.54
CA LEU A 466 10.14 -23.07 11.53
C LEU A 466 10.39 -23.57 12.95
N ARG A 467 9.96 -24.81 13.30
CA ARG A 467 9.87 -25.26 14.68
C ARG A 467 10.71 -26.49 15.01
N SER A 468 11.25 -27.19 14.01
CA SER A 468 12.04 -28.41 14.21
C SER A 468 13.38 -28.30 13.47
N PRO A 469 14.51 -28.19 14.20
CA PRO A 469 15.84 -28.18 13.58
C PRO A 469 16.10 -29.42 12.71
N ALA A 470 15.67 -30.60 13.16
CA ALA A 470 15.86 -31.84 12.43
C ALA A 470 15.07 -31.90 11.10
N ALA A 471 13.83 -31.40 11.11
CA ALA A 471 13.00 -31.30 9.90
C ALA A 471 13.58 -30.28 8.93
N ARG A 472 13.98 -29.09 9.45
CA ARG A 472 14.59 -28.02 8.66
C ARG A 472 15.86 -28.49 7.95
N MET A 473 16.81 -29.05 8.68
CA MET A 473 18.06 -29.56 8.10
C MET A 473 17.80 -30.59 6.99
N TRP A 474 16.83 -31.48 7.23
CA TRP A 474 16.47 -32.48 6.24
C TRP A 474 15.86 -31.84 4.98
N LEU A 475 14.93 -30.90 5.11
CA LEU A 475 14.32 -30.18 4.00
C LEU A 475 15.36 -29.39 3.19
N GLN A 476 16.27 -28.70 3.84
CA GLN A 476 17.36 -27.96 3.19
C GLN A 476 18.25 -28.86 2.32
N ALA A 477 18.40 -30.13 2.70
CA ALA A 477 19.18 -31.11 1.93
C ALA A 477 18.44 -31.67 0.69
N GLN A 478 17.12 -31.39 0.51
CA GLN A 478 16.34 -31.95 -0.61
C GLN A 478 16.48 -31.18 -1.95
N GLY A 479 17.15 -30.03 -1.97
CA GLY A 479 17.24 -29.19 -3.17
C GLY A 479 15.87 -28.64 -3.56
N CYS A 480 15.17 -28.06 -2.58
CA CYS A 480 13.78 -27.61 -2.66
C CYS A 480 13.51 -26.60 -3.79
N ASP A 481 14.49 -25.79 -4.17
CA ASP A 481 14.47 -24.86 -5.28
C ASP A 481 14.09 -25.49 -6.62
N ARG A 482 14.50 -26.73 -6.89
CA ARG A 482 14.14 -27.45 -8.12
C ARG A 482 12.67 -27.84 -8.20
N VAL A 483 12.04 -28.05 -7.04
CA VAL A 483 10.64 -28.49 -6.93
C VAL A 483 9.73 -27.27 -6.80
N LEU A 484 10.07 -26.31 -5.95
CA LEU A 484 9.26 -25.14 -5.58
C LEU A 484 9.39 -23.95 -6.54
N ASN A 485 10.22 -24.05 -7.60
CA ASN A 485 10.35 -22.99 -8.61
C ASN A 485 9.16 -23.03 -9.60
N ASP A 486 7.96 -22.81 -9.07
CA ASP A 486 6.71 -22.76 -9.82
C ASP A 486 6.11 -21.35 -9.89
N GLY A 487 6.81 -20.35 -9.30
CA GLY A 487 6.36 -18.96 -9.25
C GLY A 487 5.15 -18.70 -8.33
N GLN A 488 4.69 -19.72 -7.59
CA GLN A 488 3.57 -19.53 -6.67
C GLN A 488 4.02 -18.83 -5.38
N PRO A 489 3.25 -17.85 -4.86
CA PRO A 489 3.63 -17.09 -3.65
C PRO A 489 3.90 -17.97 -2.42
N ASP A 490 3.15 -19.04 -2.24
CA ASP A 490 3.32 -20.00 -1.15
C ASP A 490 4.57 -20.88 -1.28
N SER A 491 5.00 -21.19 -2.51
CA SER A 491 6.27 -21.85 -2.79
C SER A 491 7.46 -20.93 -2.51
N VAL A 492 7.36 -19.65 -2.94
CA VAL A 492 8.37 -18.62 -2.68
C VAL A 492 8.54 -18.41 -1.17
N LEU A 493 7.44 -18.34 -0.41
CA LEU A 493 7.49 -18.19 1.04
C LEU A 493 8.17 -19.39 1.70
N LEU A 494 7.86 -20.61 1.26
CA LEU A 494 8.50 -21.81 1.81
C LEU A 494 10.01 -21.84 1.51
N LEU A 495 10.45 -21.45 0.31
CA LEU A 495 11.88 -21.29 0.00
C LEU A 495 12.52 -20.24 0.91
N LYS A 496 11.88 -19.09 1.10
CA LYS A 496 12.36 -18.02 1.97
C LYS A 496 12.54 -18.48 3.42
N ILE A 497 11.66 -19.36 3.92
CA ILE A 497 11.81 -20.00 5.23
C ILE A 497 13.06 -20.90 5.25
N LEU A 498 13.27 -21.71 4.22
CA LEU A 498 14.37 -22.68 4.17
C LEU A 498 15.73 -22.00 4.03
N ASP A 499 15.81 -20.88 3.29
CA ASP A 499 17.05 -20.11 3.07
C ASP A 499 17.38 -19.15 4.23
N ALA A 500 16.42 -18.90 5.14
CA ALA A 500 16.60 -17.93 6.22
C ALA A 500 17.61 -18.42 7.26
N ASP A 501 18.35 -17.50 7.86
CA ASP A 501 19.27 -17.76 8.97
C ASP A 501 18.59 -17.43 10.31
N PHE A 502 18.02 -18.45 10.94
CA PHE A 502 17.45 -18.39 12.29
C PHE A 502 17.51 -19.74 12.98
N ARG A 503 17.44 -19.73 14.31
CA ARG A 503 17.43 -20.97 15.13
C ARG A 503 15.99 -21.41 15.39
N ALA A 504 15.61 -22.55 14.82
CA ALA A 504 14.23 -23.08 14.87
C ALA A 504 13.78 -23.51 16.30
N ASP A 505 14.71 -23.75 17.21
CA ASP A 505 14.47 -24.09 18.62
C ASP A 505 14.37 -22.87 19.54
N GLU A 506 14.77 -21.67 19.06
CA GLU A 506 14.76 -20.43 19.82
C GLU A 506 13.64 -19.48 19.35
N PRO A 507 12.59 -19.28 20.17
CA PRO A 507 11.47 -18.40 19.79
C PRO A 507 11.89 -16.96 19.48
N ALA A 508 12.90 -16.42 20.18
CA ALA A 508 13.39 -15.06 19.95
C ALA A 508 14.04 -14.91 18.56
N SER A 509 14.89 -15.86 18.18
CA SER A 509 15.54 -15.89 16.85
C SER A 509 14.50 -16.00 15.73
N MET A 510 13.53 -16.90 15.87
CA MET A 510 12.44 -17.07 14.92
C MET A 510 11.58 -15.78 14.81
N ASN A 511 11.19 -15.17 15.94
CA ASN A 511 10.36 -13.98 15.96
C ASN A 511 11.08 -12.76 15.36
N ALA A 512 12.38 -12.64 15.57
CA ALA A 512 13.20 -11.60 14.94
C ALA A 512 13.21 -11.74 13.41
N TRP A 513 13.34 -12.98 12.91
CA TRP A 513 13.25 -13.23 11.47
C TRP A 513 11.83 -13.01 10.92
N LEU A 514 10.77 -13.48 11.61
CA LEU A 514 9.37 -13.27 11.21
C LEU A 514 9.06 -11.79 11.03
N ALA A 515 9.61 -10.93 11.88
CA ALA A 515 9.40 -9.50 11.82
C ALA A 515 10.06 -8.82 10.60
N THR A 516 10.96 -9.52 9.88
CA THR A 516 11.54 -9.03 8.61
C THR A 516 10.67 -9.34 7.39
N LEU A 517 9.62 -10.15 7.57
CA LEU A 517 8.72 -10.56 6.50
C LEU A 517 7.70 -9.46 6.17
N GLU A 518 7.18 -9.51 4.94
CA GLU A 518 6.04 -8.67 4.56
C GLU A 518 4.80 -9.04 5.42
N PRO A 519 3.90 -8.08 5.69
CA PRO A 519 2.73 -8.31 6.54
C PRO A 519 1.88 -9.51 6.12
N GLY A 520 1.74 -9.76 4.82
CA GLY A 520 1.01 -10.91 4.27
C GLY A 520 1.71 -12.25 4.52
N GLU A 521 3.04 -12.27 4.43
CA GLU A 521 3.87 -13.44 4.67
C GLU A 521 3.84 -13.85 6.16
N GLU A 522 4.04 -12.90 7.07
CA GLU A 522 3.98 -13.15 8.51
C GLU A 522 2.58 -13.63 8.94
N SER A 523 1.52 -13.01 8.41
CA SER A 523 0.14 -13.45 8.67
C SER A 523 -0.14 -14.87 8.17
N ALA A 524 0.37 -15.25 6.99
CA ALA A 524 0.23 -16.59 6.43
C ALA A 524 0.87 -17.66 7.33
N LEU A 525 2.03 -17.35 7.92
CA LEU A 525 2.76 -18.28 8.80
C LEU A 525 2.19 -18.37 10.21
N SER A 526 1.41 -17.40 10.66
CA SER A 526 0.86 -17.38 12.02
C SER A 526 -0.05 -18.59 12.31
N SER A 527 -0.75 -19.12 11.31
CA SER A 527 -1.54 -20.36 11.40
C SER A 527 -0.62 -21.60 11.57
N ALA A 528 0.43 -21.68 10.77
CA ALA A 528 1.44 -22.73 10.88
C ALA A 528 2.09 -22.76 12.27
N LEU A 529 2.43 -21.59 12.82
CA LEU A 529 3.06 -21.46 14.15
C LEU A 529 2.14 -21.80 15.30
N SER A 530 0.82 -21.83 15.10
CA SER A 530 -0.15 -22.18 16.16
C SER A 530 -0.22 -23.67 16.50
N ARG A 531 0.36 -24.55 15.67
CA ARG A 531 0.32 -26.01 15.83
C ARG A 531 1.42 -26.52 16.78
N ASP A 532 1.21 -27.70 17.35
CA ASP A 532 2.23 -28.42 18.13
C ASP A 532 3.15 -29.23 17.21
N VAL A 533 4.44 -29.28 17.56
CA VAL A 533 5.43 -30.07 16.82
C VAL A 533 5.25 -31.54 17.13
N PRO A 534 5.01 -32.42 16.15
CA PRO A 534 4.87 -33.83 16.38
C PRO A 534 6.20 -34.46 16.87
N PRO A 535 6.15 -35.55 17.67
CA PRO A 535 7.36 -36.23 18.18
C PRO A 535 8.31 -36.68 17.05
N GLU A 536 7.76 -37.11 15.92
CA GLU A 536 8.51 -37.56 14.73
C GLU A 536 8.52 -36.48 13.63
N ALA A 537 8.84 -35.21 13.98
CA ALA A 537 8.74 -34.06 13.11
C ALA A 537 9.45 -34.24 11.75
N ARG A 538 10.64 -34.85 11.74
CA ARG A 538 11.38 -35.15 10.52
C ARG A 538 10.60 -36.11 9.62
N VAL A 539 10.04 -37.18 10.14
CA VAL A 539 9.29 -38.19 9.36
C VAL A 539 8.04 -37.56 8.74
N VAL A 540 7.35 -36.71 9.50
CA VAL A 540 6.20 -35.95 8.99
C VAL A 540 6.63 -34.98 7.88
N ALA A 541 7.79 -34.32 8.00
CA ALA A 541 8.33 -33.48 6.95
C ALA A 541 8.66 -34.26 5.66
N GLU A 542 9.25 -35.47 5.80
CA GLU A 542 9.52 -36.39 4.69
C GLU A 542 8.22 -36.77 3.96
N ASP A 543 7.18 -37.15 4.68
CA ASP A 543 5.90 -37.56 4.11
C ASP A 543 5.20 -36.37 3.39
N CYS A 544 5.17 -35.20 4.01
CA CYS A 544 4.61 -33.98 3.43
C CYS A 544 5.39 -33.54 2.18
N TRP A 545 6.72 -33.66 2.20
CA TRP A 545 7.57 -33.30 1.07
C TRP A 545 7.32 -34.22 -0.14
N HIS A 546 7.33 -35.54 0.06
CA HIS A 546 7.05 -36.49 -1.02
C HIS A 546 5.63 -36.32 -1.59
N GLU A 547 4.65 -36.00 -0.76
CA GLU A 547 3.30 -35.68 -1.24
C GLU A 547 3.27 -34.40 -2.08
N LEU A 548 4.01 -33.38 -1.68
CA LEU A 548 4.14 -32.14 -2.45
C LEU A 548 4.84 -32.40 -3.80
N GLU A 549 5.94 -33.13 -3.80
CA GLU A 549 6.66 -33.52 -5.03
C GLU A 549 5.75 -34.29 -6.00
N ARG A 550 4.99 -35.25 -5.50
CA ARG A 550 4.04 -36.03 -6.31
C ARG A 550 3.01 -35.15 -6.97
N ARG A 551 2.42 -34.22 -6.23
CA ARG A 551 1.43 -33.27 -6.77
C ARG A 551 2.02 -32.33 -7.82
N ILE A 552 3.25 -31.86 -7.60
CA ILE A 552 3.95 -30.98 -8.55
C ILE A 552 4.30 -31.73 -9.82
N PHE A 553 4.87 -32.95 -9.73
CA PHE A 553 5.20 -33.73 -10.93
C PHE A 553 3.97 -34.15 -11.71
N LEU A 554 2.87 -34.50 -11.04
CA LEU A 554 1.58 -34.79 -11.69
C LEU A 554 1.08 -33.56 -12.45
N ARG A 555 1.09 -32.37 -11.85
CA ARG A 555 0.66 -31.12 -12.48
C ARG A 555 1.54 -30.77 -13.68
N ARG A 556 2.86 -30.86 -13.55
CA ARG A 556 3.81 -30.61 -14.66
C ARG A 556 3.57 -31.58 -15.81
N ARG A 557 3.34 -32.86 -15.52
CA ARG A 557 2.99 -33.87 -16.53
C ARG A 557 1.69 -33.50 -17.24
N GLN A 558 0.62 -33.16 -16.51
CA GLN A 558 -0.66 -32.76 -17.11
C GLN A 558 -0.54 -31.54 -18.00
N THR A 559 0.27 -30.57 -17.63
CA THR A 559 0.55 -29.38 -18.45
C THR A 559 1.22 -29.77 -19.76
N VAL A 560 2.24 -30.62 -19.70
CA VAL A 560 2.95 -31.12 -20.91
C VAL A 560 2.01 -31.98 -21.78
N GLU A 561 1.20 -32.83 -21.18
CA GLU A 561 0.20 -33.64 -21.91
C GLU A 561 -0.90 -32.76 -22.57
N ALA A 562 -1.25 -31.63 -21.95
CA ALA A 562 -2.17 -30.66 -22.56
C ALA A 562 -1.54 -29.95 -23.76
N GLN A 563 -0.24 -29.60 -23.66
CA GLN A 563 0.52 -29.03 -24.79
C GLN A 563 0.63 -30.00 -25.96
N LEU A 564 0.81 -31.30 -25.70
CA LEU A 564 0.82 -32.34 -26.72
C LEU A 564 -0.49 -32.48 -27.52
N ARG A 565 -1.61 -31.98 -26.99
CA ARG A 565 -2.94 -31.97 -27.66
C ARG A 565 -3.15 -30.76 -28.56
N THR A 566 -2.21 -29.81 -28.62
CA THR A 566 -2.31 -28.60 -29.45
C THR A 566 -2.18 -28.98 -30.93
N PRO A 567 -3.13 -28.62 -31.80
CA PRO A 567 -3.05 -28.92 -33.24
C PRO A 567 -1.86 -28.15 -33.89
N GLY A 568 -1.11 -28.84 -34.74
CA GLY A 568 -0.04 -28.22 -35.56
C GLY A 568 1.34 -28.17 -34.92
N LEU A 569 1.58 -28.93 -33.86
CA LEU A 569 2.93 -29.08 -33.27
C LEU A 569 3.93 -29.68 -34.24
N ALA A 570 5.15 -29.12 -34.27
CA ALA A 570 6.25 -29.69 -35.01
C ALA A 570 6.66 -31.05 -34.42
N PHE A 571 7.13 -31.97 -35.26
CA PHE A 571 7.51 -33.33 -34.84
C PHE A 571 8.59 -33.33 -33.74
N GLU A 572 9.58 -32.44 -33.83
CA GLU A 572 10.63 -32.30 -32.82
C GLU A 572 10.10 -31.85 -31.47
N ASP A 573 9.13 -30.93 -31.46
CA ASP A 573 8.47 -30.45 -30.23
C ASP A 573 7.63 -31.58 -29.62
N MET A 574 6.95 -32.37 -30.42
CA MET A 574 6.17 -33.51 -29.94
C MET A 574 7.07 -34.55 -29.25
N VAL A 575 8.22 -34.88 -29.84
CA VAL A 575 9.18 -35.85 -29.26
C VAL A 575 9.74 -35.29 -27.93
N ARG A 576 10.10 -34.02 -27.90
CA ARG A 576 10.60 -33.35 -26.68
C ARG A 576 9.57 -33.37 -25.56
N LEU A 577 8.31 -32.98 -25.84
CA LEU A 577 7.22 -32.97 -24.87
C LEU A 577 6.89 -34.38 -24.39
N GLN A 578 6.90 -35.41 -25.26
CA GLN A 578 6.71 -36.79 -24.84
C GLN A 578 7.79 -37.28 -23.88
N ALA A 579 9.06 -36.95 -24.16
CA ALA A 579 10.17 -37.26 -23.27
C ALA A 579 10.03 -36.59 -21.91
N GLN A 580 9.62 -35.34 -21.87
CA GLN A 580 9.34 -34.59 -20.62
C GLN A 580 8.18 -35.21 -19.82
N ALA A 581 7.07 -35.57 -20.46
CA ALA A 581 5.96 -36.22 -19.80
C ALA A 581 6.36 -37.56 -19.18
N GLN A 582 7.18 -38.33 -19.89
CA GLN A 582 7.70 -39.62 -19.41
C GLN A 582 8.67 -39.44 -18.24
N GLU A 583 9.53 -38.43 -18.28
CA GLU A 583 10.42 -38.06 -17.15
C GLU A 583 9.64 -37.74 -15.90
N TYR A 584 8.63 -36.88 -16.00
CA TYR A 584 7.79 -36.53 -14.84
C TYR A 584 7.04 -37.74 -14.29
N ARG A 585 6.57 -38.64 -15.14
CA ARG A 585 5.93 -39.90 -14.73
C ARG A 585 6.89 -40.80 -13.98
N GLN A 586 8.13 -40.90 -14.42
CA GLN A 586 9.16 -41.70 -13.72
C GLN A 586 9.50 -41.11 -12.36
N LYS A 587 9.64 -39.78 -12.26
CA LYS A 587 9.87 -39.10 -10.99
C LYS A 587 8.71 -39.33 -10.03
N GLU A 588 7.46 -39.21 -10.48
CA GLU A 588 6.26 -39.48 -9.67
C GLU A 588 6.24 -40.92 -9.12
N LEU A 589 6.58 -41.91 -9.94
CA LEU A 589 6.60 -43.33 -9.55
C LEU A 589 7.79 -43.72 -8.66
N SER A 590 8.87 -42.95 -8.68
CA SER A 590 10.06 -43.20 -7.84
C SER A 590 9.87 -42.72 -6.39
N LEU A 591 8.86 -41.90 -6.11
CA LEU A 591 8.59 -41.42 -4.76
C LEU A 591 8.00 -42.52 -3.86
N PRO A 592 8.35 -42.54 -2.57
CA PRO A 592 7.77 -43.51 -1.61
C PRO A 592 6.24 -43.41 -1.58
N PRO A 593 5.52 -44.53 -1.39
CA PRO A 593 4.07 -44.48 -1.24
C PRO A 593 3.67 -43.68 0.01
N PRO A 594 2.51 -42.97 -0.01
CA PRO A 594 2.04 -42.25 1.15
C PRO A 594 1.86 -43.21 2.33
N ARG A 595 2.43 -42.85 3.48
CA ARG A 595 2.18 -43.61 4.71
C ARG A 595 0.73 -43.36 5.14
N ALA A 596 0.01 -44.41 5.47
CA ALA A 596 -1.36 -44.30 5.99
C ALA A 596 -1.38 -43.37 7.24
N PRO A 597 -2.33 -42.43 7.37
CA PRO A 597 -2.43 -41.59 8.55
C PRO A 597 -2.60 -42.53 9.78
N LYS A 598 -1.68 -42.42 10.74
CA LYS A 598 -1.90 -43.08 12.06
C LYS A 598 -3.16 -42.46 12.67
N PRO A 599 -4.14 -43.25 13.16
CA PRO A 599 -5.29 -42.68 13.81
C PRO A 599 -4.82 -41.81 14.98
N ALA A 600 -5.36 -40.61 15.06
CA ALA A 600 -5.14 -39.71 16.20
C ALA A 600 -5.66 -40.44 17.46
N GLY A 601 -4.72 -40.76 18.38
CA GLY A 601 -5.03 -41.24 19.71
C GLY A 601 -5.36 -40.07 20.63
#